data_a6d2684474863da2d3024c2ce2cdfcfc
#
_entry.id   a6d2684474863da2d3024c2ce2cdfcfc
#
_cell.length_a   1.000
_cell.length_b   1.000
_cell.length_c   1.000
_cell.angle_alpha   90.00
_cell.angle_beta   90.00
_cell.angle_gamma   90.00
#
_symmetry.space_group_name_H-M   'P 1'
#
loop_
_entity.id
_entity.type
_entity.pdbx_description
1 polymer ?
#
loop_
_entity_poly.entity_id
_entity_poly.type
_entity_poly.pdbx_seq_one_letter_code
_entity_poly.pdbx_strand_id
1 'polypeptide(L)'
;MKCRIYGDRGVLLSSLSEAERSRLLHRVESGLPPACDEYVLGYDSILLIGAQTIAVQEWLEQTNGTEVRAIKPSGCRIIEVDYTGADLDSVAQACNLTVTEVIELHSAPVYTVRMMGFSPGFPYLDGLDPRLHLDRRSSPRDHILPGTVAIGGAHAGIYSVASPG
;
A
#
# COMPACT_ATOMS: atom_id res chain seq x y z
N MET A 1 -1.90 -17.67 -4.16
CA MET A 1 -1.90 -17.44 -2.69
C MET A 1 -1.05 -18.48 -1.98
N LYS A 2 -0.23 -18.06 -1.01
CA LYS A 2 0.53 -18.93 -0.09
C LYS A 2 0.05 -18.66 1.34
N CYS A 3 -0.11 -19.72 2.14
CA CYS A 3 -0.49 -19.63 3.55
C CYS A 3 0.64 -20.22 4.40
N ARG A 4 1.14 -19.47 5.38
CA ARG A 4 2.23 -19.92 6.26
C ARG A 4 2.13 -19.32 7.66
N ILE A 5 2.65 -20.04 8.63
CA ILE A 5 2.83 -19.53 10.00
C ILE A 5 3.81 -18.35 9.96
N TYR A 6 3.52 -17.30 10.72
CA TYR A 6 4.34 -16.12 10.87
C TYR A 6 4.50 -15.78 12.36
N GLY A 7 5.70 -15.95 12.87
CA GLY A 7 5.95 -15.86 14.30
C GLY A 7 5.23 -16.96 15.08
N ASP A 8 4.89 -16.66 16.30
CA ASP A 8 4.23 -17.57 17.25
C ASP A 8 2.69 -17.46 17.22
N ARG A 9 2.14 -16.37 16.73
CA ARG A 9 0.70 -16.06 16.77
C ARG A 9 0.12 -15.57 15.44
N GLY A 10 0.83 -15.68 14.34
CA GLY A 10 0.39 -15.14 13.08
C GLY A 10 0.25 -16.18 11.97
N VAL A 11 -0.66 -15.93 11.05
CA VAL A 11 -0.80 -16.64 9.77
C VAL A 11 -0.70 -15.63 8.64
N LEU A 12 0.31 -15.77 7.79
CA LEU A 12 0.54 -14.90 6.64
C LEU A 12 -0.02 -15.52 5.37
N LEU A 13 -0.97 -14.84 4.77
CA LEU A 13 -1.44 -15.07 3.41
C LEU A 13 -0.65 -14.15 2.48
N SER A 14 0.10 -14.70 1.53
CA SER A 14 1.01 -13.92 0.67
C SER A 14 0.95 -14.35 -0.79
N SER A 15 1.59 -13.59 -1.67
CA SER A 15 1.53 -13.76 -3.13
C SER A 15 0.08 -13.75 -3.62
N LEU A 16 -0.68 -12.78 -3.12
CA LEU A 16 -2.08 -12.59 -3.50
C LEU A 16 -2.16 -11.86 -4.84
N SER A 17 -2.92 -12.41 -5.76
CA SER A 17 -3.39 -11.66 -6.92
C SER A 17 -4.35 -10.55 -6.47
N GLU A 18 -4.57 -9.55 -7.30
CA GLU A 18 -5.48 -8.45 -7.01
C GLU A 18 -6.90 -8.93 -6.66
N ALA A 19 -7.40 -9.91 -7.42
CA ALA A 19 -8.71 -10.50 -7.17
C ALA A 19 -8.77 -11.26 -5.83
N GLU A 20 -7.72 -11.99 -5.47
CA GLU A 20 -7.63 -12.69 -4.18
C GLU A 20 -7.55 -11.68 -3.02
N ARG A 21 -6.71 -10.65 -3.18
CA ARG A 21 -6.56 -9.61 -2.18
C ARG A 21 -7.87 -8.87 -1.91
N SER A 22 -8.56 -8.42 -2.95
CA SER A 22 -9.86 -7.72 -2.84
C SER A 22 -10.91 -8.60 -2.16
N ARG A 23 -10.96 -9.88 -2.53
CA ARG A 23 -11.89 -10.85 -1.92
C ARG A 23 -11.60 -11.05 -0.44
N LEU A 24 -10.33 -11.26 -0.09
CA LEU A 24 -9.92 -11.46 1.30
C LEU A 24 -10.09 -10.20 2.14
N LEU A 25 -9.81 -9.02 1.58
CA LEU A 25 -10.03 -7.74 2.27
C LEU A 25 -11.50 -7.57 2.63
N HIS A 26 -12.40 -7.73 1.67
CA HIS A 26 -13.83 -7.67 1.93
C HIS A 26 -14.26 -8.66 3.01
N ARG A 27 -13.65 -9.84 3.03
CA ARG A 27 -13.99 -10.88 3.99
C ARG A 27 -13.50 -10.56 5.40
N VAL A 28 -12.24 -10.14 5.58
CA VAL A 28 -11.74 -9.77 6.91
C VAL A 28 -12.48 -8.56 7.49
N GLU A 29 -12.93 -7.65 6.63
CA GLU A 29 -13.79 -6.52 7.04
C GLU A 29 -15.20 -6.97 7.44
N SER A 30 -15.70 -8.06 6.87
CA SER A 30 -16.99 -8.65 7.23
C SER A 30 -16.94 -9.55 8.46
N GLY A 31 -15.76 -10.08 8.81
CA GLY A 31 -15.54 -10.94 9.95
C GLY A 31 -14.21 -11.71 9.86
N LEU A 32 -13.47 -11.67 10.94
CA LEU A 32 -12.19 -12.37 11.06
C LEU A 32 -12.37 -13.88 11.25
N PRO A 33 -11.35 -14.70 10.93
CA PRO A 33 -11.34 -16.11 11.31
C PRO A 33 -11.47 -16.29 12.81
N PRO A 34 -11.97 -17.45 13.29
CA PRO A 34 -12.02 -17.75 14.72
C PRO A 34 -10.68 -17.55 15.42
N ALA A 35 -10.70 -16.95 16.59
CA ALA A 35 -9.55 -16.60 17.42
C ALA A 35 -8.55 -15.60 16.77
N CYS A 36 -8.90 -14.98 15.66
CA CYS A 36 -8.12 -13.89 15.09
C CYS A 36 -8.46 -12.57 15.78
N ASP A 37 -7.46 -11.90 16.33
CA ASP A 37 -7.59 -10.64 17.06
C ASP A 37 -7.63 -9.44 16.12
N GLU A 38 -6.75 -9.46 15.10
CA GLU A 38 -6.56 -8.36 14.15
C GLU A 38 -5.93 -8.83 12.83
N TYR A 39 -5.93 -7.95 11.85
CA TYR A 39 -5.22 -8.19 10.59
C TYR A 39 -4.38 -6.99 10.17
N VAL A 40 -3.30 -7.27 9.45
CA VAL A 40 -2.42 -6.25 8.85
C VAL A 40 -2.36 -6.47 7.35
N LEU A 41 -2.63 -5.39 6.60
CA LEU A 41 -2.53 -5.41 5.14
C LEU A 41 -1.10 -5.12 4.69
N GLY A 42 -0.56 -6.01 3.87
CA GLY A 42 0.62 -5.77 3.07
C GLY A 42 0.25 -5.46 1.61
N TYR A 43 1.25 -5.28 0.77
CA TYR A 43 1.05 -4.98 -0.65
C TYR A 43 0.30 -6.11 -1.37
N ASP A 44 0.81 -7.32 -1.28
CA ASP A 44 0.23 -8.56 -1.84
C ASP A 44 -0.04 -9.61 -0.77
N SER A 45 -0.27 -9.18 0.47
CA SER A 45 -0.37 -10.08 1.61
C SER A 45 -1.35 -9.57 2.67
N ILE A 46 -1.82 -10.49 3.50
CA ILE A 46 -2.60 -10.23 4.70
C ILE A 46 -2.01 -11.07 5.82
N LEU A 47 -1.63 -10.43 6.92
CA LEU A 47 -1.23 -11.12 8.15
C LEU A 47 -2.43 -11.14 9.11
N LEU A 48 -2.81 -12.33 9.53
CA LEU A 48 -3.85 -12.59 10.51
C LEU A 48 -3.19 -12.90 11.86
N ILE A 49 -3.45 -12.11 12.88
CA ILE A 49 -2.81 -12.22 14.21
C ILE A 49 -3.79 -12.85 15.18
N GLY A 50 -3.31 -13.82 15.99
CA GLY A 50 -4.10 -14.62 16.91
C GLY A 50 -4.66 -15.91 16.30
N ALA A 51 -4.85 -15.95 15.00
CA ALA A 51 -5.46 -17.08 14.31
C ALA A 51 -4.56 -18.33 14.26
N GLN A 52 -5.18 -19.50 14.30
CA GLN A 52 -4.51 -20.78 14.05
C GLN A 52 -4.61 -21.15 12.57
N THR A 53 -3.57 -21.79 12.02
CA THR A 53 -3.51 -22.14 10.59
C THR A 53 -4.71 -22.97 10.13
N ILE A 54 -5.14 -23.94 10.93
CA ILE A 54 -6.29 -24.80 10.62
C ILE A 54 -7.57 -23.96 10.51
N ALA A 55 -7.82 -23.09 11.49
CA ALA A 55 -8.99 -22.21 11.48
C ALA A 55 -9.00 -21.25 10.28
N VAL A 56 -7.82 -20.77 9.87
CA VAL A 56 -7.69 -19.93 8.66
C VAL A 56 -7.98 -20.75 7.40
N GLN A 57 -7.50 -21.98 7.30
CA GLN A 57 -7.77 -22.83 6.16
C GLN A 57 -9.26 -23.15 6.01
N GLU A 58 -9.91 -23.56 7.07
CA GLU A 58 -11.37 -23.79 7.10
C GLU A 58 -12.15 -22.51 6.75
N TRP A 59 -11.73 -21.38 7.30
CA TRP A 59 -12.31 -20.08 6.97
C TRP A 59 -12.12 -19.74 5.49
N LEU A 60 -10.97 -20.02 4.87
CA LEU A 60 -10.73 -19.84 3.43
C LEU A 60 -11.63 -20.75 2.58
N GLU A 61 -11.83 -22.01 2.96
CA GLU A 61 -12.65 -22.98 2.23
C GLU A 61 -14.13 -22.59 2.19
N GLN A 62 -14.66 -22.02 3.27
CA GLN A 62 -16.03 -21.51 3.35
C GLN A 62 -16.30 -20.36 2.37
N THR A 63 -15.25 -19.83 1.69
CA THR A 63 -15.33 -18.66 0.79
C THR A 63 -15.63 -19.01 -0.66
N ASN A 64 -15.64 -20.26 -1.04
CA ASN A 64 -15.88 -20.67 -2.43
C ASN A 64 -17.36 -20.43 -2.79
N GLY A 65 -17.69 -19.22 -3.22
CA GLY A 65 -19.04 -18.88 -3.68
C GLY A 65 -19.54 -17.48 -3.33
N THR A 66 -18.82 -16.71 -2.53
CA THR A 66 -19.25 -15.35 -2.20
C THR A 66 -18.87 -14.40 -3.34
N GLU A 67 -19.87 -13.80 -4.00
CA GLU A 67 -19.62 -12.73 -4.96
C GLU A 67 -18.83 -11.59 -4.32
N VAL A 68 -17.72 -11.25 -4.93
CA VAL A 68 -16.89 -10.10 -4.50
C VAL A 68 -17.65 -8.82 -4.82
N ARG A 69 -18.29 -8.26 -3.84
CA ARG A 69 -18.82 -6.90 -3.98
C ARG A 69 -17.62 -5.97 -4.05
N ALA A 70 -17.43 -5.30 -5.18
CA ALA A 70 -16.36 -4.31 -5.32
C ALA A 70 -16.44 -3.32 -4.15
N ILE A 71 -15.36 -3.16 -3.41
CA ILE A 71 -15.26 -2.15 -2.35
C ILE A 71 -15.44 -0.81 -3.06
N LYS A 72 -16.56 -0.13 -2.78
CA LYS A 72 -16.77 1.22 -3.32
C LYS A 72 -15.74 2.13 -2.65
N PRO A 73 -14.95 2.88 -3.44
CA PRO A 73 -14.07 3.89 -2.88
C PRO A 73 -14.87 4.82 -1.96
N SER A 74 -14.38 5.08 -0.77
CA SER A 74 -15.05 5.94 0.24
C SER A 74 -14.99 7.44 -0.09
N GLY A 75 -15.00 7.81 -1.36
CA GLY A 75 -14.90 9.17 -1.87
C GLY A 75 -13.49 9.52 -2.38
N CYS A 76 -13.40 10.53 -3.21
CA CYS A 76 -12.16 11.11 -3.69
C CYS A 76 -11.87 12.39 -2.88
N ARG A 77 -10.61 12.58 -2.48
CA ARG A 77 -10.15 13.81 -1.84
C ARG A 77 -9.07 14.43 -2.69
N ILE A 78 -9.14 15.74 -2.85
CA ILE A 78 -8.07 16.51 -3.51
C ILE A 78 -7.06 16.89 -2.44
N ILE A 79 -5.79 16.61 -2.71
CA ILE A 79 -4.65 17.00 -1.88
C ILE A 79 -3.82 17.96 -2.71
N GLU A 80 -3.71 19.20 -2.26
CA GLU A 80 -2.85 20.20 -2.89
C GLU A 80 -1.39 19.87 -2.61
N VAL A 81 -0.55 19.90 -3.66
CA VAL A 81 0.88 19.57 -3.58
C VAL A 81 1.69 20.76 -4.08
N ASP A 82 2.66 21.16 -3.27
CA ASP A 82 3.68 22.13 -3.65
C ASP A 82 4.91 21.39 -4.24
N TYR A 83 5.23 21.69 -5.49
CA TYR A 83 6.34 21.10 -6.21
C TYR A 83 7.64 21.92 -6.08
N THR A 84 8.02 22.24 -4.84
CA THR A 84 9.28 22.94 -4.50
C THR A 84 10.31 22.01 -3.84
N GLY A 85 10.07 20.71 -3.84
CA GLY A 85 10.95 19.72 -3.22
C GLY A 85 12.35 19.69 -3.83
N ALA A 86 13.36 19.56 -3.00
CA ALA A 86 14.78 19.59 -3.42
C ALA A 86 15.18 18.44 -4.38
N ASP A 87 14.36 17.39 -4.49
CA ASP A 87 14.64 16.25 -5.39
C ASP A 87 13.97 16.37 -6.75
N LEU A 88 13.14 17.39 -6.99
CA LEU A 88 12.32 17.48 -8.20
C LEU A 88 13.16 17.47 -9.49
N ASP A 89 14.24 18.22 -9.53
CA ASP A 89 15.16 18.24 -10.66
C ASP A 89 15.85 16.87 -10.85
N SER A 90 16.24 16.22 -9.75
CA SER A 90 16.86 14.89 -9.80
C SER A 90 15.89 13.83 -10.30
N VAL A 91 14.62 13.91 -9.91
CA VAL A 91 13.55 13.03 -10.42
C VAL A 91 13.36 13.25 -11.92
N ALA A 92 13.27 14.49 -12.37
CA ALA A 92 13.13 14.83 -13.78
C ALA A 92 14.30 14.27 -14.60
N GLN A 93 15.53 14.46 -14.14
CA GLN A 93 16.71 13.94 -14.77
C GLN A 93 16.72 12.40 -14.83
N ALA A 94 16.42 11.74 -13.73
CA ALA A 94 16.41 10.27 -13.64
C ALA A 94 15.34 9.63 -14.53
N CYS A 95 14.19 10.30 -14.71
CA CYS A 95 13.13 9.88 -15.60
C CYS A 95 13.33 10.30 -17.06
N ASN A 96 14.37 11.09 -17.36
CA ASN A 96 14.57 11.73 -18.67
C ASN A 96 13.36 12.58 -19.13
N LEU A 97 12.83 13.37 -18.18
CA LEU A 97 11.68 14.25 -18.34
C LEU A 97 12.06 15.68 -17.93
N THR A 98 11.24 16.64 -18.33
CA THR A 98 11.27 18.00 -17.76
C THR A 98 10.56 18.03 -16.43
N VAL A 99 10.85 19.02 -15.60
CA VAL A 99 10.13 19.24 -14.34
C VAL A 99 8.63 19.40 -14.56
N THR A 100 8.23 20.10 -15.61
CA THR A 100 6.82 20.28 -15.97
C THR A 100 6.14 18.96 -16.27
N GLU A 101 6.79 18.09 -17.06
CA GLU A 101 6.25 16.75 -17.34
C GLU A 101 6.15 15.88 -16.08
N VAL A 102 7.12 15.95 -15.17
CA VAL A 102 7.03 15.26 -13.87
C VAL A 102 5.81 15.72 -13.08
N ILE A 103 5.59 17.02 -13.00
CA ILE A 103 4.42 17.60 -12.29
C ILE A 103 3.11 17.14 -12.93
N GLU A 104 3.00 17.22 -14.26
CA GLU A 104 1.81 16.78 -14.99
C GLU A 104 1.52 15.29 -14.77
N LEU A 105 2.53 14.45 -14.91
CA LEU A 105 2.41 13.00 -14.76
C LEU A 105 2.07 12.59 -13.32
N HIS A 106 2.62 13.30 -12.34
CA HIS A 106 2.36 13.03 -10.94
C HIS A 106 0.98 13.55 -10.48
N SER A 107 0.52 14.68 -11.00
CA SER A 107 -0.74 15.30 -10.56
C SER A 107 -1.99 14.80 -11.31
N ALA A 108 -1.83 14.21 -12.49
CA ALA A 108 -2.97 13.79 -13.32
C ALA A 108 -3.72 12.54 -12.80
N PRO A 109 -3.05 11.49 -12.26
CA PRO A 109 -3.74 10.28 -11.87
C PRO A 109 -4.61 10.44 -10.63
N VAL A 110 -5.63 9.58 -10.53
CA VAL A 110 -6.33 9.35 -9.27
C VAL A 110 -5.60 8.24 -8.52
N TYR A 111 -5.02 8.58 -7.39
CA TYR A 111 -4.32 7.63 -6.53
C TYR A 111 -5.28 6.84 -5.65
N THR A 112 -4.93 5.60 -5.36
CA THR A 112 -5.66 4.74 -4.43
C THR A 112 -4.74 4.30 -3.31
N VAL A 113 -5.20 4.40 -2.06
CA VAL A 113 -4.44 3.87 -0.92
C VAL A 113 -4.41 2.35 -1.02
N ARG A 114 -3.24 1.81 -1.30
CA ARG A 114 -2.99 0.37 -1.40
C ARG A 114 -2.93 -0.30 -0.04
N MET A 115 -2.19 0.32 0.84
CA MET A 115 -2.04 -0.10 2.23
C MET A 115 -1.54 1.08 3.07
N MET A 116 -1.70 0.94 4.37
CA MET A 116 -1.07 1.81 5.37
C MET A 116 0.09 1.05 6.01
N GLY A 117 1.23 1.72 6.25
CA GLY A 117 2.39 1.04 6.84
C GLY A 117 3.58 1.97 6.97
N PHE A 118 4.76 1.44 7.30
CA PHE A 118 5.99 2.18 7.58
C PHE A 118 5.88 3.02 8.87
N SER A 119 4.99 3.99 8.93
CA SER A 119 4.70 4.80 10.11
C SER A 119 3.20 5.03 10.23
N PRO A 120 2.69 5.40 11.43
CA PRO A 120 1.26 5.67 11.60
C PRO A 120 0.77 6.73 10.61
N GLY A 121 -0.27 6.36 9.85
CA GLY A 121 -0.87 7.26 8.88
C GLY A 121 -0.13 7.41 7.55
N PHE A 122 0.96 6.68 7.28
CA PHE A 122 1.66 6.72 6.00
C PHE A 122 0.94 5.85 4.96
N PRO A 123 0.41 6.43 3.86
CA PRO A 123 -0.23 5.69 2.79
C PRO A 123 0.78 5.29 1.72
N TYR A 124 0.74 4.04 1.29
CA TYR A 124 1.29 3.63 0.00
C TYR A 124 0.21 3.81 -1.06
N LEU A 125 0.50 4.61 -2.08
CA LEU A 125 -0.44 5.03 -3.11
C LEU A 125 -0.13 4.35 -4.43
N ASP A 126 -1.11 3.62 -4.95
CA ASP A 126 -1.10 3.09 -6.32
C ASP A 126 -1.67 4.14 -7.29
N GLY A 127 -1.24 4.07 -8.54
CA GLY A 127 -1.70 4.97 -9.59
C GLY A 127 -0.60 5.87 -10.16
N LEU A 128 0.63 5.78 -9.63
CA LEU A 128 1.77 6.53 -10.17
C LEU A 128 2.03 6.14 -11.63
N ASP A 129 2.20 7.14 -12.50
CA ASP A 129 2.54 6.91 -13.91
C ASP A 129 3.86 6.10 -14.01
N PRO A 130 3.92 5.02 -14.81
CA PRO A 130 5.11 4.18 -14.93
C PRO A 130 6.39 4.92 -15.33
N ARG A 131 6.29 6.05 -16.00
CA ARG A 131 7.44 6.90 -16.38
C ARG A 131 8.10 7.57 -15.15
N LEU A 132 7.40 7.63 -14.02
CA LEU A 132 7.89 8.16 -12.75
C LEU A 132 8.34 7.05 -11.77
N HIS A 133 8.37 5.78 -12.20
CA HIS A 133 8.84 4.70 -11.34
C HIS A 133 10.34 4.82 -11.13
N LEU A 134 10.75 5.13 -9.94
CA LEU A 134 12.16 5.28 -9.55
C LEU A 134 12.46 4.45 -8.32
N ASP A 135 13.61 3.81 -8.31
CA ASP A 135 14.10 3.13 -7.13
C ASP A 135 14.30 4.10 -5.96
N ARG A 136 14.24 3.56 -4.76
CA ARG A 136 14.55 4.32 -3.56
C ARG A 136 15.98 4.84 -3.65
N ARG A 137 16.23 5.97 -3.01
CA ARG A 137 17.58 6.53 -2.91
C ARG A 137 18.54 5.50 -2.30
N SER A 138 19.75 5.45 -2.81
CA SER A 138 20.82 4.58 -2.29
C SER A 138 21.24 4.95 -0.85
N SER A 139 21.01 6.22 -0.48
CA SER A 139 21.27 6.72 0.86
C SER A 139 19.99 7.39 1.39
N PRO A 140 19.38 6.86 2.45
CA PRO A 140 18.21 7.47 3.05
C PRO A 140 18.56 8.84 3.66
N ARG A 141 17.58 9.71 3.77
CA ARG A 141 17.70 10.95 4.54
C ARG A 141 17.43 10.68 6.02
N ASP A 142 18.19 11.31 6.88
CA ASP A 142 18.00 11.16 8.34
C ASP A 142 16.67 11.76 8.82
N HIS A 143 16.16 12.75 8.08
CA HIS A 143 14.95 13.46 8.48
C HIS A 143 14.14 13.92 7.27
N ILE A 144 12.91 13.43 7.18
CA ILE A 144 11.88 13.87 6.23
C ILE A 144 10.74 14.50 7.01
N LEU A 145 10.27 15.65 6.59
CA LEU A 145 9.19 16.38 7.26
C LEU A 145 7.81 15.78 6.96
N PRO A 146 6.86 15.89 7.90
CA PRO A 146 5.47 15.58 7.61
C PRO A 146 4.94 16.39 6.42
N GLY A 147 4.06 15.78 5.62
CA GLY A 147 3.53 16.38 4.41
C GLY A 147 4.41 16.18 3.18
N THR A 148 5.65 15.71 3.33
CA THR A 148 6.51 15.41 2.16
C THR A 148 5.87 14.32 1.32
N VAL A 149 5.73 14.61 0.01
CA VAL A 149 5.34 13.62 -1.00
C VAL A 149 6.59 12.95 -1.56
N ALA A 150 6.57 11.64 -1.70
CA ALA A 150 7.71 10.86 -2.15
C ALA A 150 7.31 9.79 -3.16
N ILE A 151 8.29 9.40 -3.98
CA ILE A 151 8.20 8.28 -4.92
C ILE A 151 9.17 7.18 -4.44
N GLY A 152 8.72 5.92 -4.48
CA GLY A 152 9.56 4.77 -4.19
C GLY A 152 9.06 3.54 -4.93
N GLY A 153 9.83 3.06 -5.91
CA GLY A 153 9.38 2.02 -6.83
C GLY A 153 8.20 2.49 -7.67
N ALA A 154 7.14 1.71 -7.67
CA ALA A 154 5.91 1.99 -8.42
C ALA A 154 4.86 2.78 -7.61
N HIS A 155 5.23 3.31 -6.44
CA HIS A 155 4.30 3.93 -5.51
C HIS A 155 4.67 5.36 -5.20
N ALA A 156 3.65 6.17 -4.96
CA ALA A 156 3.78 7.43 -4.25
C ALA A 156 3.44 7.22 -2.76
N GLY A 157 3.86 8.15 -1.91
CA GLY A 157 3.53 8.15 -0.49
C GLY A 157 3.56 9.56 0.06
N ILE A 158 2.90 9.75 1.20
CA ILE A 158 2.88 11.04 1.90
C ILE A 158 3.30 10.78 3.34
N TYR A 159 4.37 11.44 3.77
CA TYR A 159 4.86 11.33 5.14
C TYR A 159 3.88 11.98 6.12
N SER A 160 3.33 11.19 7.02
CA SER A 160 2.37 11.64 8.04
C SER A 160 3.06 12.19 9.29
N VAL A 161 4.26 11.70 9.57
CA VAL A 161 5.10 12.10 10.71
C VAL A 161 6.54 12.28 10.25
N ALA A 162 7.33 13.04 11.00
CA ALA A 162 8.76 13.16 10.76
C ALA A 162 9.43 11.79 10.97
N SER A 163 10.23 11.37 10.02
CA SER A 163 10.95 10.09 10.08
C SER A 163 12.15 10.08 9.14
N PRO A 164 13.10 9.16 9.32
CA PRO A 164 14.06 8.84 8.27
C PRO A 164 13.37 8.29 7.02
N GLY A 165 13.97 8.47 5.82
CA GLY A 165 13.40 7.97 4.56
C GLY A 165 14.33 8.10 3.34
#